data_6350781a6495da3a4887ccd57ff6b60c
#
_entry.id   6350781a6495da3a4887ccd57ff6b60c
#
_cell.length_a   1.000
_cell.length_b   1.000
_cell.length_c   1.000
_cell.angle_alpha   90.00
_cell.angle_beta   90.00
_cell.angle_gamma   90.00
#
_symmetry.space_group_name_H-M   'P 1'
#
loop_
_entity.id
_entity.type
_entity.pdbx_description
1 polymer ?
#
loop_
_entity_poly.entity_id
_entity_poly.type
_entity_poly.pdbx_seq_one_letter_code
_entity_poly.pdbx_strand_id
1 'polypeptide(L)'
;MTDRPERTIRILGELDELIVSWFRFEPGEKGPEPHVHHHHTDAFYVLEGEVEFSLGPKQQKLRASPGMFAAAPPDVVHTFRNASDSTAKFLNLHVPSLGFGDYMRGRNPAFDQHEPPPDGGRPLEAAVFTTPDDAERLGFEWSSHLVLCDLPQLTAIEMTFQPGFEGVDPHTHSDHADCFYVLDGPVEFHVGDETRVAEPGTFVAAPPGTVHGFRHAGPEPIRFLNLHAPPGGFLERLRQD
;
A
#
# COMPACT_ATOMS: atom_id res chain seq x y z
N MET A 1 1.05 4.73 29.38
CA MET A 1 1.49 3.90 28.24
C MET A 1 1.44 2.46 28.73
N THR A 2 0.41 1.73 28.36
CA THR A 2 0.41 0.28 28.58
C THR A 2 1.26 -0.28 27.45
N ASP A 3 2.47 -0.72 27.80
CA ASP A 3 3.28 -1.59 26.96
C ASP A 3 2.40 -2.78 26.56
N ARG A 4 1.92 -2.77 25.33
CA ARG A 4 1.39 -3.98 24.70
C ARG A 4 2.56 -4.57 23.90
N PRO A 5 3.28 -5.57 24.44
CA PRO A 5 4.49 -6.08 23.81
C PRO A 5 4.25 -6.78 22.46
N GLU A 6 3.00 -6.83 22.01
CA GLU A 6 2.51 -7.71 20.96
C GLU A 6 2.31 -6.98 19.63
N ARG A 7 2.07 -5.67 19.65
CA ARG A 7 1.83 -4.86 18.45
C ARG A 7 3.10 -4.12 18.03
N THR A 8 3.54 -4.34 16.79
CA THR A 8 4.65 -3.60 16.22
C THR A 8 4.18 -2.79 15.02
N ILE A 9 4.44 -1.48 15.03
CA ILE A 9 4.22 -0.57 13.90
C ILE A 9 5.55 0.10 13.58
N ARG A 10 5.92 0.10 12.29
CA ARG A 10 7.10 0.80 11.77
C ARG A 10 6.67 1.68 10.61
N ILE A 11 6.98 2.96 10.66
CA ILE A 11 6.87 3.84 9.49
C ILE A 11 8.06 3.52 8.58
N LEU A 12 7.78 3.11 7.35
CA LEU A 12 8.77 2.75 6.35
C LEU A 12 9.18 3.95 5.51
N GLY A 13 8.23 4.81 5.16
CA GLY A 13 8.45 6.05 4.43
C GLY A 13 7.33 7.04 4.69
N GLU A 14 7.66 8.32 4.70
CA GLU A 14 6.75 9.42 4.98
C GLU A 14 7.03 10.56 4.01
N LEU A 15 6.09 10.75 3.07
CA LEU A 15 6.06 11.82 2.07
C LEU A 15 4.74 12.59 2.25
N ASP A 16 4.59 13.74 1.64
CA ASP A 16 3.32 14.45 1.62
C ASP A 16 2.26 13.68 0.84
N GLU A 17 2.65 13.03 -0.26
CA GLU A 17 1.80 12.25 -1.16
C GLU A 17 1.29 10.96 -0.53
N LEU A 18 2.10 10.30 0.27
CA LEU A 18 1.71 9.08 1.00
C LEU A 18 2.63 8.79 2.18
N ILE A 19 2.10 8.06 3.14
CA ILE A 19 2.89 7.41 4.18
C ILE A 19 2.64 5.91 4.13
N VAL A 20 3.71 5.12 4.23
CA VAL A 20 3.64 3.67 4.29
C VAL A 20 4.16 3.20 5.63
N SER A 21 3.35 2.41 6.31
CA SER A 21 3.67 1.79 7.59
C SER A 21 3.58 0.27 7.51
N TRP A 22 4.46 -0.42 8.19
CA TRP A 22 4.44 -1.87 8.34
C TRP A 22 3.86 -2.23 9.71
N PHE A 23 2.88 -3.13 9.71
CA PHE A 23 2.17 -3.58 10.89
C PHE A 23 2.40 -5.06 11.12
N ARG A 24 2.55 -5.43 12.40
CA ARG A 24 2.48 -6.79 12.88
C ARG A 24 1.44 -6.87 13.99
N PHE A 25 0.41 -7.68 13.78
CA PHE A 25 -0.67 -7.94 14.71
C PHE A 25 -0.64 -9.39 15.18
N GLU A 26 -0.70 -9.59 16.47
CA GLU A 26 -0.86 -10.91 17.07
C GLU A 26 -2.32 -11.38 16.98
N PRO A 27 -2.60 -12.69 17.23
CA PRO A 27 -3.95 -13.21 17.24
C PRO A 27 -4.91 -12.41 18.11
N GLY A 28 -6.08 -12.06 17.57
CA GLY A 28 -7.12 -11.30 18.25
C GLY A 28 -6.87 -9.79 18.36
N GLU A 29 -5.74 -9.28 17.87
CA GLU A 29 -5.43 -7.86 17.94
C GLU A 29 -6.33 -7.04 17.01
N LYS A 30 -6.78 -5.87 17.50
CA LYS A 30 -7.70 -4.99 16.80
C LYS A 30 -7.01 -3.70 16.40
N GLY A 31 -7.38 -3.16 15.25
CA GLY A 31 -7.14 -1.79 14.84
C GLY A 31 -7.97 -0.78 15.63
N PRO A 32 -8.15 0.42 15.11
CA PRO A 32 -9.04 1.43 15.71
C PRO A 32 -10.51 0.97 15.65
N GLU A 33 -11.37 1.60 16.46
CA GLU A 33 -12.82 1.45 16.31
C GLU A 33 -13.26 1.90 14.91
N PRO A 34 -14.48 1.49 14.44
CA PRO A 34 -15.00 1.93 13.15
C PRO A 34 -14.94 3.44 12.99
N HIS A 35 -14.40 3.93 11.88
CA HIS A 35 -14.16 5.35 11.62
C HIS A 35 -14.18 5.66 10.13
N VAL A 36 -14.10 6.95 9.79
CA VAL A 36 -13.95 7.47 8.43
C VAL A 36 -12.81 8.47 8.37
N HIS A 37 -12.23 8.61 7.20
CA HIS A 37 -11.38 9.74 6.83
C HIS A 37 -12.12 10.58 5.79
N HIS A 38 -12.01 11.91 5.85
CA HIS A 38 -12.70 12.79 4.91
C HIS A 38 -11.82 13.20 3.72
N HIS A 39 -10.49 13.15 3.89
CA HIS A 39 -9.56 13.77 2.94
C HIS A 39 -8.50 12.82 2.39
N HIS A 40 -8.40 11.58 2.89
CA HIS A 40 -7.42 10.62 2.41
C HIS A 40 -8.00 9.21 2.33
N THR A 41 -7.34 8.39 1.52
CA THR A 41 -7.59 6.95 1.41
C THR A 41 -6.73 6.22 2.44
N ASP A 42 -7.33 5.32 3.22
CA ASP A 42 -6.62 4.32 4.01
C ASP A 42 -6.60 3.00 3.25
N ALA A 43 -5.40 2.48 2.95
CA ALA A 43 -5.24 1.29 2.15
C ALA A 43 -4.29 0.27 2.79
N PHE A 44 -4.45 -1.00 2.42
CA PHE A 44 -3.78 -2.12 3.06
C PHE A 44 -3.34 -3.16 2.02
N TYR A 45 -2.14 -3.70 2.19
CA TYR A 45 -1.64 -4.85 1.45
C TYR A 45 -1.18 -5.92 2.43
N VAL A 46 -1.75 -7.12 2.36
CA VAL A 46 -1.44 -8.22 3.29
C VAL A 46 -0.18 -8.95 2.84
N LEU A 47 0.80 -9.04 3.75
CA LEU A 47 2.09 -9.70 3.52
C LEU A 47 2.11 -11.14 4.07
N GLU A 48 1.49 -11.36 5.24
CA GLU A 48 1.51 -12.65 5.94
C GLU A 48 0.29 -12.77 6.84
N GLY A 49 -0.23 -13.99 7.00
CA GLY A 49 -1.39 -14.26 7.85
C GLY A 49 -2.70 -13.79 7.24
N GLU A 50 -3.66 -13.43 8.07
CA GLU A 50 -5.00 -12.99 7.65
C GLU A 50 -5.44 -11.74 8.41
N VAL A 51 -6.02 -10.77 7.69
CA VAL A 51 -6.63 -9.57 8.26
C VAL A 51 -8.10 -9.53 7.90
N GLU A 52 -8.98 -9.41 8.90
CA GLU A 52 -10.42 -9.18 8.70
C GLU A 52 -10.68 -7.67 8.69
N PHE A 53 -11.17 -7.18 7.56
CA PHE A 53 -11.67 -5.81 7.38
C PHE A 53 -13.18 -5.78 7.59
N SER A 54 -13.69 -4.70 8.20
CA SER A 54 -15.11 -4.37 8.20
C SER A 54 -15.29 -3.07 7.44
N LEU A 55 -16.02 -3.11 6.30
CA LEU A 55 -16.11 -2.00 5.35
C LEU A 55 -17.57 -1.58 5.12
N GLY A 56 -17.75 -0.28 4.88
CA GLY A 56 -19.01 0.32 4.48
C GLY A 56 -20.06 0.43 5.61
N PRO A 57 -21.27 0.92 5.29
CA PRO A 57 -22.31 1.24 6.27
C PRO A 57 -22.76 0.07 7.14
N LYS A 58 -22.71 -1.14 6.58
CA LYS A 58 -23.14 -2.37 7.26
C LYS A 58 -21.98 -3.12 7.93
N GLN A 59 -20.78 -2.55 7.91
CA GLN A 59 -19.57 -3.18 8.44
C GLN A 59 -19.41 -4.61 7.89
N GLN A 60 -19.50 -4.75 6.56
CA GLN A 60 -19.34 -6.04 5.90
C GLN A 60 -17.93 -6.57 6.15
N LYS A 61 -17.86 -7.80 6.66
CA LYS A 61 -16.60 -8.46 6.98
C LYS A 61 -16.02 -9.13 5.75
N LEU A 62 -14.78 -8.77 5.44
CA LEU A 62 -13.99 -9.33 4.35
C LEU A 62 -12.65 -9.78 4.91
N ARG A 63 -12.20 -10.98 4.53
CA ARG A 63 -10.92 -11.53 4.98
C ARG A 63 -9.90 -11.47 3.86
N ALA A 64 -8.78 -10.84 4.17
CA ALA A 64 -7.67 -10.71 3.25
C ALA A 64 -6.49 -11.58 3.69
N SER A 65 -5.93 -12.31 2.73
CA SER A 65 -4.75 -13.16 2.83
C SER A 65 -3.58 -12.51 2.07
N PRO A 66 -2.35 -13.07 2.11
CA PRO A 66 -1.20 -12.51 1.41
C PRO A 66 -1.45 -12.25 -0.08
N GLY A 67 -1.03 -11.07 -0.55
CA GLY A 67 -1.25 -10.59 -1.91
C GLY A 67 -2.58 -9.87 -2.13
N MET A 68 -3.51 -9.90 -1.16
CA MET A 68 -4.78 -9.18 -1.26
C MET A 68 -4.61 -7.71 -0.83
N PHE A 69 -5.43 -6.86 -1.46
CA PHE A 69 -5.45 -5.43 -1.23
C PHE A 69 -6.84 -4.96 -0.79
N ALA A 70 -6.88 -4.05 0.18
CA ALA A 70 -8.11 -3.39 0.62
C ALA A 70 -7.87 -1.88 0.66
N ALA A 71 -8.87 -1.06 0.29
CA ALA A 71 -8.82 0.37 0.49
C ALA A 71 -10.18 0.95 0.85
N ALA A 72 -10.15 1.90 1.78
CA ALA A 72 -11.26 2.74 2.20
C ALA A 72 -10.99 4.18 1.73
N PRO A 73 -11.51 4.60 0.56
CA PRO A 73 -11.49 6.00 0.14
C PRO A 73 -12.23 6.90 1.12
N PRO A 74 -12.09 8.24 0.99
CA PRO A 74 -12.81 9.20 1.84
C PRO A 74 -14.28 8.84 2.06
N ASP A 75 -14.74 8.98 3.30
CA ASP A 75 -16.10 8.71 3.77
C ASP A 75 -16.56 7.22 3.72
N VAL A 76 -15.67 6.28 3.44
CA VAL A 76 -15.96 4.85 3.62
C VAL A 76 -15.65 4.46 5.07
N VAL A 77 -16.68 4.03 5.80
CA VAL A 77 -16.52 3.50 7.17
C VAL A 77 -15.72 2.23 7.14
N HIS A 78 -14.67 2.15 7.98
CA HIS A 78 -13.80 0.99 8.03
C HIS A 78 -13.20 0.74 9.41
N THR A 79 -12.81 -0.49 9.65
CA THR A 79 -11.94 -0.96 10.71
C THR A 79 -11.32 -2.30 10.31
N PHE A 80 -10.31 -2.76 11.04
CA PHE A 80 -9.62 -4.01 10.75
C PHE A 80 -9.14 -4.71 12.03
N ARG A 81 -8.91 -6.01 11.93
CA ARG A 81 -8.37 -6.81 13.03
C ARG A 81 -7.69 -8.08 12.50
N ASN A 82 -6.81 -8.64 13.30
CA ASN A 82 -6.39 -10.03 13.13
C ASN A 82 -7.41 -10.94 13.82
N ALA A 83 -8.30 -11.55 13.04
CA ALA A 83 -9.33 -12.47 13.55
C ALA A 83 -8.87 -13.94 13.49
N SER A 84 -7.64 -14.20 13.04
CA SER A 84 -7.05 -15.54 12.94
C SER A 84 -6.34 -15.94 14.24
N ASP A 85 -5.82 -17.16 14.27
CA ASP A 85 -5.02 -17.74 15.35
C ASP A 85 -3.50 -17.63 15.10
N SER A 86 -3.09 -16.96 14.05
CA SER A 86 -1.70 -16.71 13.67
C SER A 86 -1.38 -15.23 13.58
N THR A 87 -0.10 -14.87 13.60
CA THR A 87 0.37 -13.49 13.38
C THR A 87 0.01 -13.02 11.98
N ALA A 88 -0.46 -11.77 11.87
CA ALA A 88 -0.67 -11.09 10.59
C ALA A 88 0.36 -9.97 10.41
N LYS A 89 0.88 -9.83 9.18
CA LYS A 89 1.76 -8.72 8.77
C LYS A 89 1.17 -8.07 7.53
N PHE A 90 1.13 -6.74 7.52
CA PHE A 90 0.55 -6.00 6.40
C PHE A 90 1.16 -4.59 6.30
N LEU A 91 1.08 -4.03 5.11
CA LEU A 91 1.33 -2.61 4.90
C LEU A 91 0.02 -1.84 5.10
N ASN A 92 0.14 -0.66 5.70
CA ASN A 92 -0.92 0.32 5.80
C ASN A 92 -0.43 1.62 5.17
N LEU A 93 -1.26 2.19 4.29
CA LEU A 93 -0.96 3.36 3.49
C LEU A 93 -2.01 4.44 3.75
N HIS A 94 -1.60 5.66 4.09
CA HIS A 94 -2.48 6.84 4.08
C HIS A 94 -2.10 7.73 2.89
N VAL A 95 -3.06 8.02 2.02
CA VAL A 95 -2.85 8.70 0.73
C VAL A 95 -3.89 9.81 0.50
N PRO A 96 -3.48 11.09 0.54
CA PRO A 96 -2.19 11.63 1.00
C PRO A 96 -1.94 11.39 2.50
N SER A 97 -0.71 11.66 2.95
CA SER A 97 -0.28 11.32 4.32
C SER A 97 -0.99 12.07 5.44
N LEU A 98 -1.37 13.32 5.21
CA LEU A 98 -2.09 14.24 6.12
C LEU A 98 -1.58 14.24 7.56
N GLY A 99 -0.28 13.95 7.77
CA GLY A 99 0.34 13.95 9.08
C GLY A 99 0.04 12.70 9.93
N PHE A 100 -0.29 11.57 9.30
CA PHE A 100 -0.46 10.29 10.02
C PHE A 100 0.76 9.92 10.86
N GLY A 101 1.97 10.16 10.36
CA GLY A 101 3.19 9.91 11.11
C GLY A 101 3.26 10.69 12.42
N ASP A 102 2.85 11.93 12.42
CA ASP A 102 2.77 12.76 13.63
C ASP A 102 1.65 12.31 14.56
N TYR A 103 0.51 11.87 14.01
CA TYR A 103 -0.54 11.25 14.80
C TYR A 103 -0.03 10.00 15.54
N MET A 104 0.67 9.11 14.84
CA MET A 104 1.25 7.90 15.44
C MET A 104 2.30 8.19 16.52
N ARG A 105 3.00 9.33 16.41
CA ARG A 105 3.96 9.82 17.41
C ARG A 105 3.31 10.63 18.53
N GLY A 106 1.96 10.77 18.53
CA GLY A 106 1.21 11.54 19.53
C GLY A 106 1.34 13.07 19.39
N ARG A 107 1.74 13.57 18.22
CA ARG A 107 1.97 15.02 17.96
C ARG A 107 0.86 15.70 17.18
N ASN A 108 -0.04 14.93 16.54
CA ASN A 108 -1.18 15.44 15.78
C ASN A 108 -2.50 14.87 16.31
N PRO A 109 -3.10 15.44 17.38
CA PRO A 109 -4.36 14.95 17.93
C PRO A 109 -5.58 15.22 17.01
N ALA A 110 -5.44 16.11 16.03
CA ALA A 110 -6.49 16.50 15.09
C ALA A 110 -6.32 15.79 13.72
N PHE A 111 -5.73 14.59 13.71
CA PHE A 111 -5.64 13.78 12.50
C PHE A 111 -7.03 13.50 11.92
N ASP A 112 -7.12 13.42 10.60
CA ASP A 112 -8.35 13.18 9.82
C ASP A 112 -8.91 11.78 10.08
N GLN A 113 -9.38 11.52 11.32
CA GLN A 113 -10.06 10.29 11.74
C GLN A 113 -11.30 10.67 12.54
N HIS A 114 -12.47 10.32 12.05
CA HIS A 114 -13.77 10.75 12.56
C HIS A 114 -14.67 9.56 12.88
N GLU A 115 -15.63 9.77 13.80
CA GLU A 115 -16.68 8.78 14.03
C GLU A 115 -17.53 8.58 12.77
N PRO A 116 -18.04 7.35 12.55
CA PRO A 116 -18.94 7.07 11.42
C PRO A 116 -20.13 8.03 11.40
N PRO A 117 -20.50 8.60 10.24
CA PRO A 117 -21.69 9.44 10.15
C PRO A 117 -22.96 8.62 10.39
N PRO A 118 -24.07 9.25 10.82
CA PRO A 118 -25.31 8.56 11.18
C PRO A 118 -25.93 7.75 10.04
N ASP A 119 -25.69 8.13 8.79
CA ASP A 119 -26.14 7.40 7.59
C ASP A 119 -25.20 6.25 7.19
N GLY A 120 -24.08 6.07 7.87
CA GLY A 120 -23.09 5.03 7.64
C GLY A 120 -22.06 5.37 6.57
N GLY A 121 -22.07 6.57 6.00
CA GLY A 121 -21.10 7.03 5.00
C GLY A 121 -21.32 6.41 3.62
N ARG A 122 -20.24 6.37 2.81
CA ARG A 122 -20.30 5.85 1.44
C ARG A 122 -20.60 4.34 1.40
N PRO A 123 -21.29 3.85 0.34
CA PRO A 123 -21.59 2.43 0.20
C PRO A 123 -20.33 1.58 0.02
N LEU A 124 -20.48 0.26 0.26
CA LEU A 124 -19.37 -0.70 0.17
C LEU A 124 -18.69 -0.70 -1.20
N GLU A 125 -19.45 -0.48 -2.26
CA GLU A 125 -18.98 -0.44 -3.64
C GLU A 125 -17.99 0.71 -3.90
N ALA A 126 -17.90 1.67 -2.99
CA ALA A 126 -16.87 2.71 -3.01
C ALA A 126 -15.52 2.23 -2.46
N ALA A 127 -15.51 1.17 -1.65
CA ALA A 127 -14.27 0.54 -1.18
C ALA A 127 -13.64 -0.32 -2.28
N VAL A 128 -12.33 -0.54 -2.15
CA VAL A 128 -11.60 -1.52 -2.95
C VAL A 128 -11.33 -2.75 -2.09
N PHE A 129 -11.57 -3.93 -2.66
CA PHE A 129 -11.14 -5.19 -2.08
C PHE A 129 -10.78 -6.12 -3.24
N THR A 130 -9.48 -6.30 -3.47
CA THR A 130 -8.96 -7.02 -4.64
C THR A 130 -8.19 -8.25 -4.19
N THR A 131 -8.54 -9.40 -4.76
CA THR A 131 -7.76 -10.62 -4.63
C THR A 131 -6.82 -10.78 -5.85
N PRO A 132 -5.73 -11.54 -5.76
CA PRO A 132 -4.88 -11.82 -6.93
C PRO A 132 -5.62 -12.47 -8.11
N ASP A 133 -6.71 -13.21 -7.82
CA ASP A 133 -7.52 -13.88 -8.84
C ASP A 133 -8.48 -12.91 -9.54
N ASP A 134 -8.98 -11.87 -8.83
CA ASP A 134 -9.91 -10.87 -9.36
C ASP A 134 -9.19 -9.66 -9.98
N ALA A 135 -7.89 -9.51 -9.72
CA ALA A 135 -7.09 -8.39 -10.22
C ALA A 135 -7.00 -8.39 -11.74
N GLU A 136 -7.12 -7.21 -12.35
CA GLU A 136 -6.76 -7.02 -13.75
C GLU A 136 -5.30 -7.42 -13.96
N ARG A 137 -5.06 -8.31 -14.92
CA ARG A 137 -3.73 -8.82 -15.23
C ARG A 137 -3.22 -8.24 -16.54
N LEU A 138 -2.09 -7.55 -16.47
CA LEU A 138 -1.36 -7.06 -17.65
C LEU A 138 -0.11 -7.92 -17.83
N GLY A 139 0.07 -8.47 -19.02
CA GLY A 139 1.18 -9.37 -19.37
C GLY A 139 2.04 -8.78 -20.47
N PHE A 140 3.37 -8.82 -20.28
CA PHE A 140 4.39 -8.38 -21.23
C PHE A 140 5.42 -9.48 -21.43
N GLU A 141 6.35 -9.30 -22.38
CA GLU A 141 7.35 -10.33 -22.71
C GLU A 141 8.15 -10.82 -21.48
N TRP A 142 8.55 -9.89 -20.60
CA TRP A 142 9.42 -10.18 -19.46
C TRP A 142 8.76 -9.87 -18.10
N SER A 143 7.49 -9.47 -18.10
CA SER A 143 6.83 -9.10 -16.87
C SER A 143 5.33 -9.40 -16.86
N SER A 144 4.78 -9.49 -15.66
CA SER A 144 3.33 -9.54 -15.43
C SER A 144 2.97 -8.67 -14.24
N HIS A 145 1.82 -8.00 -14.34
CA HIS A 145 1.38 -7.02 -13.37
C HIS A 145 -0.05 -7.31 -12.94
N LEU A 146 -0.32 -7.22 -11.64
CA LEU A 146 -1.67 -7.29 -11.06
C LEU A 146 -2.08 -5.90 -10.61
N VAL A 147 -3.12 -5.35 -11.21
CA VAL A 147 -3.70 -4.07 -10.79
C VAL A 147 -4.55 -4.31 -9.56
N LEU A 148 -4.07 -3.87 -8.40
CA LEU A 148 -4.72 -4.08 -7.11
C LEU A 148 -5.65 -2.93 -6.74
N CYS A 149 -5.32 -1.70 -7.18
CA CYS A 149 -6.05 -0.49 -6.87
C CYS A 149 -5.87 0.54 -7.98
N ASP A 150 -6.97 1.18 -8.38
CA ASP A 150 -7.02 2.27 -9.34
C ASP A 150 -8.02 3.32 -8.83
N LEU A 151 -7.55 4.18 -7.92
CA LEU A 151 -8.30 5.26 -7.29
C LEU A 151 -7.73 6.63 -7.67
N PRO A 152 -8.49 7.70 -7.60
CA PRO A 152 -7.98 9.05 -7.89
C PRO A 152 -6.77 9.48 -7.08
N GLN A 153 -6.55 8.87 -5.90
CA GLN A 153 -5.44 9.22 -5.01
C GLN A 153 -4.29 8.22 -5.08
N LEU A 154 -4.53 6.98 -5.55
CA LEU A 154 -3.57 5.88 -5.47
C LEU A 154 -3.77 4.88 -6.61
N THR A 155 -2.70 4.58 -7.33
CA THR A 155 -2.58 3.34 -8.10
C THR A 155 -1.64 2.40 -7.34
N ALA A 156 -2.06 1.14 -7.15
CA ALA A 156 -1.24 0.09 -6.56
C ALA A 156 -1.20 -1.12 -7.49
N ILE A 157 0.00 -1.55 -7.85
CA ILE A 157 0.23 -2.64 -8.81
C ILE A 157 1.28 -3.58 -8.22
N GLU A 158 0.99 -4.87 -8.17
CA GLU A 158 2.00 -5.88 -7.89
C GLU A 158 2.68 -6.25 -9.21
N MET A 159 3.97 -5.97 -9.31
CA MET A 159 4.77 -6.18 -10.51
C MET A 159 5.73 -7.34 -10.34
N THR A 160 5.76 -8.24 -11.30
CA THR A 160 6.71 -9.36 -11.38
C THR A 160 7.52 -9.24 -12.65
N PHE A 161 8.84 -9.32 -12.54
CA PHE A 161 9.76 -9.32 -13.68
C PHE A 161 10.60 -10.59 -13.70
N GLN A 162 10.72 -11.17 -14.90
CA GLN A 162 11.48 -12.40 -15.12
C GLN A 162 12.98 -12.11 -15.31
N PRO A 163 13.86 -13.08 -15.03
CA PRO A 163 15.28 -12.98 -15.39
C PRO A 163 15.43 -12.68 -16.89
N GLY A 164 16.29 -11.72 -17.22
CA GLY A 164 16.45 -11.20 -18.58
C GLY A 164 15.81 -9.83 -18.82
N PHE A 165 14.94 -9.38 -17.94
CA PHE A 165 14.50 -7.99 -17.92
C PHE A 165 15.64 -7.08 -17.46
N GLU A 166 16.06 -6.15 -18.31
CA GLU A 166 17.21 -5.29 -18.01
C GLU A 166 16.90 -4.22 -16.96
N GLY A 167 15.62 -3.85 -16.78
CA GLY A 167 15.18 -2.84 -15.84
C GLY A 167 14.48 -1.67 -16.52
N VAL A 168 14.28 -0.61 -15.76
CA VAL A 168 13.73 0.68 -16.19
C VAL A 168 14.82 1.73 -16.07
N ASP A 169 15.09 2.44 -17.17
CA ASP A 169 16.08 3.51 -17.21
C ASP A 169 15.70 4.67 -16.28
N PRO A 170 16.70 5.39 -15.76
CA PRO A 170 16.45 6.58 -14.93
C PRO A 170 15.55 7.58 -15.63
N HIS A 171 14.46 7.94 -14.97
CA HIS A 171 13.46 8.90 -15.42
C HIS A 171 12.91 9.68 -14.22
N THR A 172 11.99 10.62 -14.44
CA THR A 172 11.41 11.43 -13.37
C THR A 172 9.94 11.73 -13.66
N HIS A 173 9.17 11.85 -12.59
CA HIS A 173 7.79 12.34 -12.59
C HIS A 173 7.73 13.64 -11.80
N SER A 174 7.05 14.67 -12.31
CA SER A 174 6.98 15.97 -11.66
C SER A 174 5.79 16.14 -10.73
N ASP A 175 4.80 15.26 -10.83
CA ASP A 175 3.44 15.43 -10.31
C ASP A 175 2.98 14.33 -9.34
N HIS A 176 3.79 13.29 -9.15
CA HIS A 176 3.47 12.18 -8.24
C HIS A 176 4.72 11.55 -7.65
N ALA A 177 4.54 10.88 -6.51
CA ALA A 177 5.54 10.00 -5.94
C ALA A 177 5.43 8.61 -6.55
N ASP A 178 6.58 7.98 -6.83
CA ASP A 178 6.70 6.58 -7.22
C ASP A 178 7.41 5.80 -6.13
N CYS A 179 6.73 4.80 -5.56
CA CYS A 179 7.21 4.08 -4.41
C CYS A 179 7.14 2.57 -4.63
N PHE A 180 8.06 1.86 -4.00
CA PHE A 180 8.24 0.42 -4.18
C PHE A 180 8.39 -0.28 -2.83
N TYR A 181 7.71 -1.40 -2.66
CA TYR A 181 7.98 -2.32 -1.56
C TYR A 181 8.38 -3.67 -2.13
N VAL A 182 9.64 -4.07 -1.90
CA VAL A 182 10.19 -5.31 -2.45
C VAL A 182 9.57 -6.52 -1.75
N LEU A 183 8.95 -7.41 -2.52
CA LEU A 183 8.29 -8.62 -2.05
C LEU A 183 9.19 -9.85 -2.22
N ASP A 184 9.82 -10.00 -3.39
CA ASP A 184 10.71 -11.12 -3.68
C ASP A 184 11.89 -10.67 -4.56
N GLY A 185 13.03 -11.31 -4.35
CA GLY A 185 14.27 -11.09 -5.09
C GLY A 185 14.93 -9.74 -4.76
N PRO A 186 16.24 -9.60 -5.02
CA PRO A 186 16.95 -8.34 -4.88
C PRO A 186 16.70 -7.45 -6.10
N VAL A 187 16.42 -6.17 -5.85
CA VAL A 187 16.22 -5.14 -6.88
C VAL A 187 17.24 -4.04 -6.67
N GLU A 188 18.00 -3.69 -7.71
CA GLU A 188 18.88 -2.54 -7.68
C GLU A 188 18.08 -1.29 -8.05
N PHE A 189 17.92 -0.36 -7.12
CA PHE A 189 17.27 0.92 -7.35
C PHE A 189 18.31 2.03 -7.48
N HIS A 190 18.10 2.90 -8.46
CA HIS A 190 18.71 4.20 -8.58
C HIS A 190 17.69 5.27 -8.15
N VAL A 191 18.04 6.10 -7.16
CA VAL A 191 17.20 7.20 -6.66
C VAL A 191 18.06 8.42 -6.38
N GLY A 192 17.86 9.50 -7.12
CA GLY A 192 18.73 10.67 -7.09
C GLY A 192 20.16 10.31 -7.51
N ASP A 193 21.12 10.54 -6.64
CA ASP A 193 22.54 10.22 -6.87
C ASP A 193 22.96 8.87 -6.25
N GLU A 194 22.02 8.14 -5.65
CA GLU A 194 22.30 6.88 -4.96
C GLU A 194 21.83 5.67 -5.76
N THR A 195 22.65 4.61 -5.75
CA THR A 195 22.30 3.29 -6.26
C THR A 195 22.45 2.27 -5.15
N ARG A 196 21.41 1.50 -4.86
CA ARG A 196 21.42 0.48 -3.81
C ARG A 196 20.62 -0.75 -4.21
N VAL A 197 21.09 -1.91 -3.77
CA VAL A 197 20.31 -3.15 -3.84
C VAL A 197 19.36 -3.20 -2.65
N ALA A 198 18.07 -3.36 -2.94
CA ALA A 198 17.00 -3.50 -1.98
C ALA A 198 16.58 -4.97 -1.91
N GLU A 199 16.64 -5.54 -0.71
CA GLU A 199 16.20 -6.90 -0.41
C GLU A 199 14.69 -6.94 -0.09
N PRO A 200 14.04 -8.11 -0.13
CA PRO A 200 12.66 -8.26 0.31
C PRO A 200 12.38 -7.61 1.68
N GLY A 201 11.29 -6.87 1.78
CA GLY A 201 10.95 -6.07 2.96
C GLY A 201 11.48 -4.64 2.95
N THR A 202 12.24 -4.23 1.93
CA THR A 202 12.73 -2.86 1.76
C THR A 202 11.65 -1.99 1.09
N PHE A 203 11.45 -0.79 1.62
CA PHE A 203 10.65 0.26 1.01
C PHE A 203 11.58 1.29 0.37
N VAL A 204 11.29 1.66 -0.87
CA VAL A 204 12.01 2.67 -1.65
C VAL A 204 11.00 3.71 -2.11
N ALA A 205 11.36 4.99 -2.02
CA ALA A 205 10.50 6.10 -2.42
C ALA A 205 11.25 7.09 -3.29
N ALA A 206 10.64 7.48 -4.40
CA ALA A 206 11.03 8.57 -5.27
C ALA A 206 9.96 9.68 -5.21
N PRO A 207 10.17 10.74 -4.41
CA PRO A 207 9.28 11.90 -4.40
C PRO A 207 9.18 12.57 -5.78
N PRO A 208 8.16 13.41 -6.02
CA PRO A 208 8.04 14.18 -7.26
C PRO A 208 9.34 14.91 -7.61
N GLY A 209 9.74 14.84 -8.88
CA GLY A 209 10.97 15.45 -9.39
C GLY A 209 12.27 14.67 -9.14
N THR A 210 12.21 13.55 -8.41
CA THR A 210 13.40 12.72 -8.16
C THR A 210 13.64 11.79 -9.35
N VAL A 211 14.87 11.80 -9.88
CA VAL A 211 15.29 10.83 -10.90
C VAL A 211 15.39 9.45 -10.27
N HIS A 212 14.75 8.46 -10.89
CA HIS A 212 14.75 7.09 -10.37
C HIS A 212 14.61 6.07 -11.49
N GLY A 213 14.99 4.84 -11.18
CA GLY A 213 14.91 3.68 -12.05
C GLY A 213 15.31 2.43 -11.28
N PHE A 214 15.23 1.26 -11.92
CA PHE A 214 15.65 0.02 -11.28
C PHE A 214 16.24 -0.96 -12.29
N ARG A 215 17.01 -1.90 -11.78
CA ARG A 215 17.62 -3.01 -12.52
C ARG A 215 17.30 -4.33 -11.83
N HIS A 216 17.22 -5.38 -12.62
CA HIS A 216 17.16 -6.74 -12.11
C HIS A 216 18.53 -7.12 -11.54
N ALA A 217 18.61 -7.43 -10.24
CA ALA A 217 19.90 -7.59 -9.54
C ALA A 217 20.29 -9.06 -9.28
N GLY A 218 19.50 -10.04 -9.72
CA GLY A 218 19.73 -11.46 -9.43
C GLY A 218 19.33 -12.40 -10.55
N PRO A 219 19.52 -13.72 -10.36
CA PRO A 219 19.14 -14.73 -11.34
C PRO A 219 17.67 -15.16 -11.25
N GLU A 220 16.99 -14.82 -10.15
CA GLU A 220 15.61 -15.24 -9.87
C GLU A 220 14.62 -14.12 -10.22
N PRO A 221 13.34 -14.41 -10.48
CA PRO A 221 12.33 -13.36 -10.67
C PRO A 221 12.32 -12.36 -9.49
N ILE A 222 12.07 -11.10 -9.80
CA ILE A 222 11.85 -10.06 -8.79
C ILE A 222 10.37 -9.69 -8.75
N ARG A 223 9.89 -9.35 -7.55
CA ARG A 223 8.51 -8.92 -7.35
C ARG A 223 8.44 -7.79 -6.33
N PHE A 224 7.70 -6.77 -6.64
CA PHE A 224 7.46 -5.64 -5.74
C PHE A 224 6.06 -5.06 -5.90
N LEU A 225 5.56 -4.44 -4.85
CA LEU A 225 4.39 -3.58 -4.88
C LEU A 225 4.84 -2.19 -5.31
N ASN A 226 4.30 -1.70 -6.43
CA ASN A 226 4.53 -0.35 -6.94
C ASN A 226 3.32 0.54 -6.62
N LEU A 227 3.58 1.74 -6.13
CA LEU A 227 2.57 2.69 -5.62
C LEU A 227 2.80 4.05 -6.26
N HIS A 228 1.82 4.55 -7.02
CA HIS A 228 1.81 5.91 -7.55
C HIS A 228 0.81 6.76 -6.79
N ALA A 229 1.26 7.86 -6.22
CA ALA A 229 0.44 8.78 -5.43
C ALA A 229 0.73 10.25 -5.79
N PRO A 230 -0.23 10.96 -6.43
CA PRO A 230 -1.40 10.42 -7.12
C PRO A 230 -1.02 9.56 -8.37
N PRO A 231 -1.94 8.93 -9.08
CA PRO A 231 -1.67 7.95 -10.15
C PRO A 231 -0.79 8.40 -11.32
N GLY A 232 -0.77 9.69 -11.67
CA GLY A 232 0.08 10.23 -12.76
C GLY A 232 -0.18 9.65 -14.16
N GLY A 233 -1.31 8.97 -14.38
CA GLY A 233 -1.64 8.35 -15.68
C GLY A 233 -0.78 7.10 -16.00
N PHE A 234 -0.14 6.52 -14.99
CA PHE A 234 0.76 5.38 -15.21
C PHE A 234 0.03 4.13 -15.70
N LEU A 235 -1.10 3.79 -15.07
CA LEU A 235 -1.87 2.61 -15.43
C LEU A 235 -2.47 2.72 -16.84
N GLU A 236 -2.92 3.90 -17.24
CA GLU A 236 -3.42 4.16 -18.59
C GLU A 236 -2.33 3.90 -19.64
N ARG A 237 -1.08 4.27 -19.36
CA ARG A 237 0.06 3.96 -20.25
C ARG A 237 0.31 2.47 -20.33
N LEU A 238 0.34 1.77 -19.20
CA LEU A 238 0.53 0.30 -19.16
C LEU A 238 -0.54 -0.48 -19.93
N ARG A 239 -1.78 0.05 -20.01
CA ARG A 239 -2.87 -0.59 -20.76
C ARG A 239 -2.78 -0.38 -22.27
N GLN A 240 -1.91 0.54 -22.73
CA GLN A 240 -1.73 0.86 -24.16
C GLN A 240 -0.54 0.13 -24.78
N ASP A 241 0.40 -0.35 -23.98
CA ASP A 241 1.57 -1.12 -24.37
C ASP A 241 1.24 -2.61 -24.55
#